data_160bd5acff3a6f5020820648f1361e6c
#
_entry.id   160bd5acff3a6f5020820648f1361e6c
#
_cell.length_a   1.000
_cell.length_b   1.000
_cell.length_c   1.000
_cell.angle_alpha   90.00
_cell.angle_beta   90.00
_cell.angle_gamma   90.00
#
_symmetry.space_group_name_H-M   'P 1'
#
loop_
_entity.id
_entity.type
_entity.pdbx_description
1 polymer ?
#
loop_
_entity_poly.entity_id
_entity_poly.type
_entity_poly.pdbx_seq_one_letter_code
_entity_poly.pdbx_strand_id
1 'polypeptide(L)'
;MDLTERAKDYYRAFERHDRAFMEDNLRADFTFTSPFDDHIDRAAYFKRCWPEKPLHQSFDFVAVMQDGDKVFAAYDAIMRLPNATHPEARFRNAELMTFQDGKLKSVEVFFGDPPGGLTRREFAVQSGAA
;
A
#
# COMPACT_ATOMS: atom_id res chain seq x y z
N MET A 1 19.68 -11.57 -3.59
CA MET A 1 18.91 -11.22 -2.39
C MET A 1 17.46 -11.56 -2.62
N ASP A 2 16.82 -12.21 -1.68
CA ASP A 2 15.39 -12.51 -1.76
C ASP A 2 14.58 -11.30 -1.32
N LEU A 3 14.08 -10.54 -2.28
CA LEU A 3 13.27 -9.36 -2.01
C LEU A 3 11.80 -9.70 -1.78
N THR A 4 11.35 -10.93 -2.05
CA THR A 4 9.94 -11.29 -1.86
C THR A 4 9.56 -11.27 -0.38
N GLU A 5 10.39 -11.84 0.49
CA GLU A 5 10.17 -11.78 1.94
C GLU A 5 10.34 -10.36 2.46
N ARG A 6 11.33 -9.63 1.93
CA ARG A 6 11.54 -8.22 2.29
C ARG A 6 10.31 -7.37 1.94
N ALA A 7 9.72 -7.57 0.77
CA ALA A 7 8.52 -6.87 0.35
C ALA A 7 7.34 -7.14 1.31
N LYS A 8 7.17 -8.39 1.74
CA LYS A 8 6.10 -8.73 2.68
C LYS A 8 6.21 -7.99 4.01
N ASP A 9 7.43 -7.67 4.45
CA ASP A 9 7.64 -6.93 5.71
C ASP A 9 6.96 -5.57 5.69
N TYR A 10 6.89 -4.90 4.54
CA TYR A 10 6.20 -3.61 4.41
C TYR A 10 4.69 -3.76 4.60
N TYR A 11 4.09 -4.82 4.07
CA TYR A 11 2.66 -5.11 4.27
C TYR A 11 2.37 -5.42 5.74
N ARG A 12 3.25 -6.19 6.40
CA ARG A 12 3.10 -6.51 7.83
C ARG A 12 3.22 -5.25 8.69
N ALA A 13 4.08 -4.30 8.28
CA ALA A 13 4.16 -3.00 8.96
C ALA A 13 2.83 -2.23 8.88
N PHE A 14 2.16 -2.25 7.73
CA PHE A 14 0.81 -1.67 7.61
C PHE A 14 -0.18 -2.35 8.55
N GLU A 15 -0.17 -3.66 8.62
CA GLU A 15 -1.08 -4.41 9.50
C GLU A 15 -0.88 -4.07 10.97
N ARG A 16 0.38 -3.85 11.38
CA ARG A 16 0.75 -3.52 12.76
C ARG A 16 0.75 -2.02 13.05
N HIS A 17 0.51 -1.19 12.05
CA HIS A 17 0.66 0.28 12.15
C HIS A 17 2.08 0.68 12.59
N ASP A 18 3.08 -0.01 12.07
CA ASP A 18 4.49 0.20 12.42
C ASP A 18 5.11 1.27 11.52
N ARG A 19 4.84 2.52 11.84
CA ARG A 19 5.37 3.65 11.09
C ARG A 19 6.89 3.74 11.18
N ALA A 20 7.46 3.40 12.34
CA ALA A 20 8.92 3.45 12.52
C ALA A 20 9.64 2.53 11.53
N PHE A 21 9.10 1.32 11.28
CA PHE A 21 9.63 0.44 10.26
C PHE A 21 9.65 1.13 8.89
N MET A 22 8.57 1.79 8.53
CA MET A 22 8.47 2.47 7.24
C MET A 22 9.46 3.63 7.15
N GLU A 23 9.58 4.43 8.19
CA GLU A 23 10.53 5.55 8.22
C GLU A 23 11.98 5.07 8.07
N ASP A 24 12.32 3.92 8.67
CA ASP A 24 13.67 3.35 8.58
C ASP A 24 13.94 2.66 7.25
N ASN A 25 12.91 2.23 6.53
CA ASN A 25 13.05 1.33 5.37
C ASN A 25 12.57 1.93 4.04
N LEU A 26 12.08 3.15 4.03
CA LEU A 26 11.87 3.92 2.80
C LEU A 26 13.08 4.80 2.55
N ARG A 27 13.53 4.83 1.30
CA ARG A 27 14.62 5.73 0.90
C ARG A 27 14.19 7.18 1.03
N ALA A 28 15.16 8.09 1.21
CA ALA A 28 14.89 9.52 1.23
C ALA A 28 14.27 10.01 -0.08
N ASP A 29 14.63 9.38 -1.21
CA ASP A 29 14.11 9.70 -2.54
C ASP A 29 12.90 8.86 -2.95
N PHE A 30 12.22 8.23 -1.98
CA PHE A 30 11.05 7.39 -2.22
C PHE A 30 9.94 8.16 -2.94
N THR A 31 9.29 7.49 -3.91
CA THR A 31 8.09 8.00 -4.58
C THR A 31 6.96 6.98 -4.54
N PHE A 32 5.74 7.48 -4.51
CA PHE A 32 4.52 6.67 -4.48
C PHE A 32 3.59 7.10 -5.60
N THR A 33 3.09 6.12 -6.34
CA THR A 33 2.14 6.33 -7.44
C THR A 33 0.94 5.41 -7.25
N SER A 34 -0.25 5.95 -7.46
CA SER A 34 -1.51 5.21 -7.44
C SER A 34 -2.43 5.78 -8.51
N PRO A 35 -3.64 5.23 -8.71
CA PRO A 35 -4.62 5.88 -9.59
C PRO A 35 -4.98 7.32 -9.20
N PHE A 36 -4.66 7.73 -7.97
CA PHE A 36 -4.96 9.08 -7.44
C PHE A 36 -3.72 9.93 -7.21
N ASP A 37 -2.52 9.37 -7.34
CA ASP A 37 -1.27 10.03 -6.99
C ASP A 37 -0.22 9.78 -8.07
N ASP A 38 0.53 10.80 -8.44
CA ASP A 38 1.58 10.69 -9.46
C ASP A 38 2.93 11.05 -8.85
N HIS A 39 3.74 10.02 -8.53
CA HIS A 39 5.10 10.16 -8.01
C HIS A 39 5.21 11.14 -6.83
N ILE A 40 4.28 11.05 -5.88
CA ILE A 40 4.37 11.88 -4.67
C ILE A 40 5.60 11.46 -3.86
N ASP A 41 6.19 12.43 -3.16
CA ASP A 41 7.42 12.20 -2.40
C ASP A 41 7.14 11.50 -1.06
N ARG A 42 8.22 11.20 -0.34
CA ARG A 42 8.16 10.49 0.93
C ARG A 42 7.31 11.23 1.97
N ALA A 43 7.45 12.53 2.09
CA ALA A 43 6.67 13.32 3.06
C ALA A 43 5.18 13.31 2.72
N ALA A 44 4.83 13.50 1.45
CA ALA A 44 3.45 13.44 0.98
C ALA A 44 2.85 12.04 1.15
N TYR A 45 3.64 10.99 0.92
CA TYR A 45 3.21 9.62 1.15
C TYR A 45 2.82 9.36 2.61
N PHE A 46 3.65 9.78 3.56
CA PHE A 46 3.33 9.60 4.98
C PHE A 46 2.08 10.37 5.39
N LYS A 47 1.93 11.58 4.90
CA LYS A 47 0.74 12.38 5.18
C LYS A 47 -0.53 11.73 4.64
N ARG A 48 -0.44 11.10 3.49
CA ARG A 48 -1.56 10.50 2.75
C ARG A 48 -1.94 9.11 3.25
N CYS A 49 -0.95 8.26 3.44
CA CYS A 49 -1.14 6.83 3.66
C CYS A 49 -0.92 6.40 5.10
N TRP A 50 -0.43 7.30 5.96
CA TRP A 50 -0.15 7.02 7.38
C TRP A 50 -0.82 8.04 8.28
N PRO A 51 -2.16 8.13 8.28
CA PRO A 51 -2.88 9.07 9.14
C PRO A 51 -2.75 8.69 10.63
N GLU A 52 -2.99 9.65 11.52
CA GLU A 52 -2.94 9.42 12.97
C GLU A 52 -3.95 8.33 13.41
N LYS A 53 -5.09 8.24 12.73
CA LYS A 53 -6.09 7.20 12.96
C LYS A 53 -6.13 6.28 11.74
N PRO A 54 -5.23 5.30 11.67
CA PRO A 54 -5.16 4.42 10.51
C PRO A 54 -6.38 3.53 10.38
N LEU A 55 -6.72 3.18 9.14
CA LEU A 55 -7.73 2.18 8.88
C LEU A 55 -7.20 0.80 9.28
N HIS A 56 -8.08 -0.02 9.85
CA HIS A 56 -7.74 -1.42 10.06
C HIS A 56 -7.67 -2.12 8.71
N GLN A 57 -6.53 -2.77 8.44
CA GLN A 57 -6.36 -3.50 7.18
C GLN A 57 -5.43 -4.70 7.37
N SER A 58 -5.64 -5.70 6.54
CA SER A 58 -4.77 -6.86 6.43
C SER A 58 -4.66 -7.28 4.97
N PHE A 59 -3.68 -8.13 4.65
CA PHE A 59 -3.36 -8.49 3.28
C PHE A 59 -3.19 -9.98 3.14
N ASP A 60 -3.93 -10.57 2.19
CA ASP A 60 -3.77 -11.96 1.79
C ASP A 60 -3.08 -12.00 0.43
N PHE A 61 -1.84 -12.50 0.38
CA PHE A 61 -1.08 -12.54 -0.86
C PHE A 61 -1.59 -13.62 -1.80
N VAL A 62 -1.79 -13.23 -3.06
CA VAL A 62 -2.14 -14.14 -4.16
C VAL A 62 -0.87 -14.60 -4.87
N ALA A 63 0.03 -13.66 -5.14
CA ALA A 63 1.32 -13.93 -5.78
C ALA A 63 2.32 -12.85 -5.41
N VAL A 64 3.55 -13.24 -5.15
CA VAL A 64 4.66 -12.31 -4.92
C VAL A 64 5.83 -12.82 -5.76
N MET A 65 6.30 -12.01 -6.69
CA MET A 65 7.33 -12.40 -7.65
C MET A 65 8.41 -11.32 -7.72
N GLN A 66 9.64 -11.76 -7.91
CA GLN A 66 10.79 -10.86 -8.02
C GLN A 66 11.41 -10.95 -9.41
N ASP A 67 11.77 -9.79 -9.96
CA ASP A 67 12.59 -9.68 -11.16
C ASP A 67 13.65 -8.59 -10.92
N GLY A 68 14.88 -9.02 -10.66
CA GLY A 68 15.97 -8.08 -10.34
C GLY A 68 15.70 -7.31 -9.06
N ASP A 69 15.66 -5.99 -9.15
CA ASP A 69 15.39 -5.08 -8.04
C ASP A 69 13.90 -4.77 -7.85
N LYS A 70 13.04 -5.45 -8.58
CA LYS A 70 11.59 -5.22 -8.55
C LYS A 70 10.85 -6.41 -7.98
N VAL A 71 9.81 -6.12 -7.19
CA VAL A 71 8.88 -7.12 -6.69
C VAL A 71 7.47 -6.71 -7.12
N PHE A 72 6.76 -7.66 -7.71
CA PHE A 72 5.35 -7.51 -8.03
C PHE A 72 4.54 -8.35 -7.04
N ALA A 73 3.61 -7.71 -6.33
CA ALA A 73 2.76 -8.37 -5.36
C ALA A 73 1.29 -8.17 -5.75
N ALA A 74 0.57 -9.28 -5.89
CA ALA A 74 -0.88 -9.28 -6.04
C ALA A 74 -1.49 -9.81 -4.74
N TYR A 75 -2.52 -9.13 -4.22
CA TYR A 75 -3.07 -9.47 -2.93
C TYR A 75 -4.55 -9.07 -2.84
N ASP A 76 -5.23 -9.66 -1.88
CA ASP A 76 -6.53 -9.17 -1.45
C ASP A 76 -6.32 -8.30 -0.21
N ALA A 77 -6.75 -7.05 -0.28
CA ALA A 77 -6.80 -6.17 0.87
C ALA A 77 -8.12 -6.36 1.60
N ILE A 78 -8.05 -6.51 2.92
CA ILE A 78 -9.21 -6.60 3.80
C ILE A 78 -9.20 -5.34 4.63
N MET A 79 -10.22 -4.48 4.46
CA MET A 79 -10.24 -3.15 5.07
C MET A 79 -11.56 -2.90 5.77
N ARG A 80 -11.52 -2.11 6.84
CA ARG A 80 -12.71 -1.52 7.45
C ARG A 80 -12.86 -0.08 6.96
N LEU A 81 -13.99 0.16 6.30
CA LEU A 81 -14.35 1.49 5.77
C LEU A 81 -15.61 1.95 6.49
N PRO A 82 -15.51 2.91 7.42
CA PRO A 82 -16.60 3.21 8.36
C PRO A 82 -17.91 3.65 7.71
N ASN A 83 -17.85 4.23 6.50
CA ASN A 83 -19.03 4.71 5.80
C ASN A 83 -19.37 3.90 4.54
N ALA A 84 -18.81 2.70 4.40
CA ALA A 84 -19.10 1.81 3.28
C ALA A 84 -20.38 1.01 3.54
N THR A 85 -21.02 0.55 2.47
CA THR A 85 -22.17 -0.35 2.55
C THR A 85 -21.83 -1.61 3.33
N HIS A 86 -20.60 -2.11 3.14
CA HIS A 86 -20.04 -3.23 3.89
C HIS A 86 -18.82 -2.72 4.65
N PRO A 87 -18.91 -2.47 5.97
CA PRO A 87 -17.81 -1.90 6.74
C PRO A 87 -16.50 -2.70 6.68
N GLU A 88 -16.60 -4.03 6.58
CA GLU A 88 -15.42 -4.88 6.34
C GLU A 88 -15.57 -5.50 4.95
N ALA A 89 -14.62 -5.19 4.08
CA ALA A 89 -14.68 -5.60 2.69
C ALA A 89 -13.31 -6.02 2.17
N ARG A 90 -13.32 -6.88 1.17
CA ARG A 90 -12.14 -7.46 0.53
C ARG A 90 -12.10 -7.01 -0.93
N PHE A 91 -10.93 -6.58 -1.40
CA PHE A 91 -10.76 -6.26 -2.81
C PHE A 91 -9.34 -6.53 -3.28
N ARG A 92 -9.19 -6.82 -4.58
CA ARG A 92 -7.92 -7.21 -5.18
C ARG A 92 -7.13 -6.00 -5.68
N ASN A 93 -5.86 -5.95 -5.29
CA ASN A 93 -4.90 -4.96 -5.76
C ASN A 93 -3.60 -5.62 -6.19
N ALA A 94 -2.76 -4.85 -6.87
CA ALA A 94 -1.39 -5.25 -7.15
C ALA A 94 -0.47 -4.04 -6.96
N GLU A 95 0.79 -4.31 -6.59
CA GLU A 95 1.80 -3.27 -6.43
C GLU A 95 3.09 -3.68 -7.11
N LEU A 96 3.73 -2.71 -7.75
CA LEU A 96 5.09 -2.84 -8.25
C LEU A 96 6.01 -2.07 -7.31
N MET A 97 6.92 -2.78 -6.65
CA MET A 97 7.86 -2.24 -5.68
C MET A 97 9.26 -2.26 -6.30
N THR A 98 9.98 -1.15 -6.20
CA THR A 98 11.37 -1.07 -6.66
C THR A 98 12.27 -0.83 -5.45
N PHE A 99 13.32 -1.64 -5.31
CA PHE A 99 14.28 -1.57 -4.20
C PHE A 99 15.61 -1.04 -4.69
N GLN A 100 16.32 -0.35 -3.81
CA GLN A 100 17.71 0.05 -4.02
C GLN A 100 18.40 0.09 -2.67
N ASP A 101 19.59 -0.53 -2.60
CA ASP A 101 20.40 -0.61 -1.37
C ASP A 101 19.61 -1.20 -0.19
N GLY A 102 18.75 -2.18 -0.47
CA GLY A 102 17.96 -2.88 0.54
C GLY A 102 16.74 -2.12 1.05
N LYS A 103 16.46 -0.93 0.54
CA LYS A 103 15.33 -0.10 0.94
C LYS A 103 14.39 0.14 -0.23
N LEU A 104 13.15 0.42 0.09
CA LEU A 104 12.12 0.67 -0.91
C LEU A 104 12.31 2.05 -1.53
N LYS A 105 12.49 2.08 -2.86
CA LYS A 105 12.69 3.31 -3.62
C LYS A 105 11.38 3.84 -4.21
N SER A 106 10.51 2.96 -4.67
CA SER A 106 9.25 3.38 -5.25
C SER A 106 8.20 2.29 -5.16
N VAL A 107 6.95 2.71 -5.13
CA VAL A 107 5.79 1.83 -5.21
C VAL A 107 4.82 2.43 -6.21
N GLU A 108 4.28 1.57 -7.06
CA GLU A 108 3.12 1.89 -7.88
C GLU A 108 2.01 0.91 -7.60
N VAL A 109 0.84 1.42 -7.17
CA VAL A 109 -0.32 0.62 -6.81
C VAL A 109 -1.33 0.60 -7.95
N PHE A 110 -1.81 -0.60 -8.28
CA PHE A 110 -2.89 -0.82 -9.25
C PHE A 110 -4.11 -1.31 -8.48
N PHE A 111 -5.19 -0.54 -8.50
CA PHE A 111 -6.41 -0.92 -7.80
C PHE A 111 -7.32 -1.77 -8.68
N GLY A 112 -7.90 -2.81 -8.07
CA GLY A 112 -9.09 -3.46 -8.61
C GLY A 112 -10.34 -2.62 -8.32
N ASP A 113 -11.49 -3.24 -8.40
CA ASP A 113 -12.75 -2.58 -8.07
C ASP A 113 -12.80 -2.23 -6.57
N PRO A 114 -13.23 -1.02 -6.22
CA PRO A 114 -13.35 -0.63 -4.81
C PRO A 114 -14.35 -1.50 -4.06
N PRO A 115 -14.10 -1.75 -2.76
CA PRO A 115 -14.96 -2.63 -1.96
C PRO A 115 -16.24 -1.93 -1.51
N GLY A 116 -17.19 -2.72 -1.00
CA GLY A 116 -18.37 -2.23 -0.30
C GLY A 116 -19.33 -1.42 -1.15
N GLY A 117 -19.32 -1.60 -2.47
CA GLY A 117 -20.17 -0.84 -3.39
C GLY A 117 -19.75 0.63 -3.59
N LEU A 118 -18.59 0.99 -3.09
CA LEU A 118 -18.05 2.35 -3.24
C LEU A 118 -17.65 2.64 -4.69
N THR A 119 -17.80 3.92 -5.10
CA THR A 119 -17.11 4.40 -6.30
C THR A 119 -15.63 4.58 -6.00
N ARG A 120 -14.79 4.69 -7.04
CA ARG A 120 -13.35 4.97 -6.85
C ARG A 120 -13.14 6.26 -6.05
N ARG A 121 -13.95 7.28 -6.30
CA ARG A 121 -13.86 8.55 -5.59
C ARG A 121 -14.21 8.41 -4.11
N GLU A 122 -15.29 7.71 -3.80
CA GLU A 122 -15.68 7.47 -2.42
C GLU A 122 -14.61 6.68 -1.66
N PHE A 123 -14.05 5.67 -2.30
CA PHE A 123 -12.94 4.91 -1.74
C PHE A 123 -11.72 5.79 -1.48
N ALA A 124 -11.36 6.65 -2.43
CA ALA A 124 -10.23 7.57 -2.28
C ALA A 124 -10.41 8.48 -1.06
N VAL A 125 -11.61 9.04 -0.88
CA VAL A 125 -11.92 9.89 0.27
C VAL A 125 -11.81 9.11 1.58
N GLN A 126 -12.44 7.93 1.65
CA GLN A 126 -12.47 7.14 2.88
C GLN A 126 -11.12 6.53 3.25
N SER A 127 -10.28 6.23 2.27
CA SER A 127 -8.94 5.69 2.50
C SER A 127 -7.88 6.77 2.74
N GLY A 128 -8.25 8.05 2.67
CA GLY A 128 -7.33 9.16 2.86
C GLY A 128 -6.52 9.55 1.62
N ALA A 129 -6.85 9.02 0.45
CA ALA A 129 -6.13 9.31 -0.79
C ALA A 129 -6.62 10.59 -1.50
N ALA A 130 -7.72 11.16 -1.05
CA ALA A 130 -8.27 12.39 -1.65
C ALA A 130 -8.81 13.32 -0.58
#